data_8e602097b8d8dcf73fa854b017e2fee1
#
_entry.id   8e602097b8d8dcf73fa854b017e2fee1
#
_cell.length_a   1.000
_cell.length_b   1.000
_cell.length_c   1.000
_cell.angle_alpha   90.00
_cell.angle_beta   90.00
_cell.angle_gamma   90.00
#
_symmetry.space_group_name_H-M   'P 1'
#
loop_
_entity.id
_entity.type
_entity.pdbx_description
1 polymer ?
#
loop_
_entity_poly.entity_id
_entity_poly.type
_entity_poly.pdbx_seq_one_letter_code
_entity_poly.pdbx_strand_id
1 'polypeptide(L)'
;MLRSPLALALPLLWLCACGVKPEAQLEKARADLAKGDYATAAATAAQGLAGGAEGATAWRLENVALEAEARSAKTADVVARLQRLASGPFAAQLTGPLYVQASGQVKEAGDLAGAITVLDLGAKRFPQDGDIAQAIERSKQSGSDEELERLRSLGYVE
;
A
#
# COMPACT_ATOMS: atom_id res chain seq x y z
N MET A 1 -42.43 14.88 -52.64
CA MET A 1 -42.23 14.85 -51.20
C MET A 1 -40.91 14.19 -50.92
N LEU A 2 -39.80 14.94 -50.85
CA LEU A 2 -38.46 14.44 -50.57
C LEU A 2 -38.17 14.71 -49.07
N ARG A 3 -37.93 13.65 -48.30
CA ARG A 3 -37.42 13.71 -46.93
C ARG A 3 -35.91 13.51 -46.95
N SER A 4 -35.16 14.57 -46.62
CA SER A 4 -33.72 14.50 -46.39
C SER A 4 -33.44 13.91 -45.01
N PRO A 5 -32.48 12.97 -44.85
CA PRO A 5 -31.98 12.60 -43.54
C PRO A 5 -30.91 13.59 -43.10
N LEU A 6 -31.13 14.24 -41.95
CA LEU A 6 -30.10 14.99 -41.23
C LEU A 6 -29.06 13.99 -40.68
N ALA A 7 -27.87 14.02 -41.24
CA ALA A 7 -26.72 13.34 -40.69
C ALA A 7 -26.22 14.15 -39.49
N LEU A 8 -26.47 13.65 -38.25
CA LEU A 8 -25.83 14.14 -37.04
C LEU A 8 -24.36 13.70 -37.03
N ALA A 9 -23.47 14.59 -37.39
CA ALA A 9 -22.04 14.44 -37.17
C ALA A 9 -21.74 14.65 -35.67
N LEU A 10 -21.52 13.56 -34.92
CA LEU A 10 -20.93 13.65 -33.59
C LEU A 10 -19.46 14.05 -33.74
N PRO A 11 -19.01 15.16 -33.14
CA PRO A 11 -17.58 15.42 -33.02
C PRO A 11 -16.97 14.41 -32.05
N LEU A 12 -16.11 13.52 -32.54
CA LEU A 12 -15.18 12.76 -31.71
C LEU A 12 -14.26 13.76 -31.00
N LEU A 13 -14.61 14.11 -29.78
CA LEU A 13 -13.69 14.75 -28.85
C LEU A 13 -12.58 13.71 -28.52
N TRP A 14 -11.50 13.79 -29.30
CA TRP A 14 -10.22 13.23 -28.89
C TRP A 14 -9.78 13.99 -27.64
N LEU A 15 -10.15 13.46 -26.47
CA LEU A 15 -9.48 13.78 -25.21
C LEU A 15 -8.01 13.36 -25.41
N CYS A 16 -7.16 14.35 -25.70
CA CYS A 16 -5.72 14.22 -25.48
C CYS A 16 -5.53 13.84 -24.01
N ALA A 17 -5.46 12.56 -23.72
CA ALA A 17 -4.88 12.08 -22.50
C ALA A 17 -3.41 12.53 -22.53
N CYS A 18 -3.12 13.72 -22.00
CA CYS A 18 -1.77 14.07 -21.56
C CYS A 18 -1.37 12.99 -20.55
N GLY A 19 -0.70 11.95 -21.06
CA GLY A 19 -0.31 10.79 -20.27
C GLY A 19 0.53 11.27 -19.10
N VAL A 20 -0.02 11.11 -17.92
CA VAL A 20 0.68 11.35 -16.67
C VAL A 20 1.90 10.44 -16.68
N LYS A 21 3.11 11.03 -16.75
CA LYS A 21 4.35 10.24 -16.78
C LYS A 21 4.56 9.58 -15.43
N PRO A 22 4.62 8.25 -15.33
CA PRO A 22 4.76 7.54 -14.05
C PRO A 22 5.98 7.98 -13.23
N GLU A 23 7.09 8.28 -13.88
CA GLU A 23 8.31 8.76 -13.21
C GLU A 23 8.10 10.13 -12.54
N ALA A 24 7.39 11.05 -13.19
CA ALA A 24 7.06 12.35 -12.60
C ALA A 24 6.11 12.20 -11.41
N GLN A 25 5.18 11.25 -11.48
CA GLN A 25 4.31 10.93 -10.33
C GLN A 25 5.10 10.29 -9.19
N LEU A 26 6.07 9.43 -9.47
CA LEU A 26 6.94 8.85 -8.45
C LEU A 26 7.71 9.94 -7.68
N GLU A 27 8.35 10.87 -8.41
CA GLU A 27 9.09 11.97 -7.76
C GLU A 27 8.16 12.88 -6.95
N LYS A 28 6.98 13.21 -7.48
CA LYS A 28 5.99 13.99 -6.75
C LYS A 28 5.48 13.26 -5.50
N ALA A 29 5.12 11.98 -5.61
CA ALA A 29 4.64 11.17 -4.50
C ALA A 29 5.69 11.07 -3.38
N ARG A 30 6.97 10.92 -3.72
CA ARG A 30 8.09 10.95 -2.77
C ARG A 30 8.24 12.30 -2.07
N ALA A 31 8.12 13.39 -2.83
CA ALA A 31 8.19 14.73 -2.26
C ALA A 31 7.04 14.99 -1.28
N ASP A 32 5.83 14.53 -1.60
CA ASP A 32 4.66 14.65 -0.72
C ASP A 32 4.83 13.77 0.54
N LEU A 33 5.35 12.53 0.38
CA LEU A 33 5.69 11.64 1.49
C LEU A 33 6.72 12.27 2.45
N ALA A 34 7.77 12.88 1.91
CA ALA A 34 8.81 13.54 2.69
C ALA A 34 8.31 14.76 3.46
N LYS A 35 7.24 15.42 3.00
CA LYS A 35 6.56 16.52 3.71
C LYS A 35 5.58 16.03 4.78
N GLY A 36 5.32 14.73 4.86
CA GLY A 36 4.30 14.16 5.73
C GLY A 36 2.87 14.28 5.17
N ASP A 37 2.71 14.68 3.91
CA ASP A 37 1.40 14.70 3.24
C ASP A 37 1.09 13.31 2.68
N TYR A 38 0.83 12.38 3.59
CA TYR A 38 0.62 10.96 3.26
C TYR A 38 -0.61 10.73 2.36
N ALA A 39 -1.68 11.50 2.56
CA ALA A 39 -2.88 11.36 1.74
C ALA A 39 -2.59 11.71 0.27
N THR A 40 -1.91 12.84 0.04
CA THR A 40 -1.51 13.27 -1.31
C THR A 40 -0.46 12.32 -1.90
N ALA A 41 0.50 11.83 -1.11
CA ALA A 41 1.51 10.88 -1.55
C ALA A 41 0.87 9.58 -2.06
N ALA A 42 -0.07 8.99 -1.30
CA ALA A 42 -0.79 7.79 -1.71
C ALA A 42 -1.62 8.01 -2.99
N ALA A 43 -2.34 9.12 -3.08
CA ALA A 43 -3.15 9.46 -4.25
C ALA A 43 -2.27 9.68 -5.51
N THR A 44 -1.14 10.38 -5.36
CA THR A 44 -0.19 10.62 -6.45
C THR A 44 0.44 9.31 -6.93
N ALA A 45 0.82 8.42 -6.00
CA ALA A 45 1.34 7.10 -6.33
C ALA A 45 0.30 6.25 -7.08
N ALA A 46 -0.97 6.28 -6.65
CA ALA A 46 -2.06 5.59 -7.34
C ALA A 46 -2.29 6.13 -8.75
N GLN A 47 -2.17 7.44 -8.98
CA GLN A 47 -2.24 8.04 -10.32
C GLN A 47 -1.10 7.56 -11.22
N GLY A 48 0.12 7.45 -10.70
CA GLY A 48 1.26 6.92 -11.44
C GLY A 48 1.05 5.46 -11.86
N LEU A 49 0.50 4.63 -10.96
CA LEU A 49 0.15 3.23 -11.25
C LEU A 49 -0.95 3.14 -12.32
N ALA A 50 -2.01 3.93 -12.18
CA ALA A 50 -3.11 3.99 -13.17
C ALA A 50 -2.64 4.54 -14.52
N GLY A 51 -1.58 5.37 -14.55
CA GLY A 51 -0.93 5.90 -15.75
C GLY A 51 -0.08 4.89 -16.50
N GLY A 52 -0.08 3.61 -16.10
CA GLY A 52 0.63 2.53 -16.80
C GLY A 52 2.08 2.37 -16.35
N ALA A 53 2.41 2.70 -15.09
CA ALA A 53 3.72 2.40 -14.54
C ALA A 53 4.01 0.89 -14.58
N GLU A 54 5.21 0.52 -14.98
CA GLU A 54 5.65 -0.87 -15.08
C GLU A 54 6.99 -1.10 -14.36
N GLY A 55 7.33 -2.35 -14.13
CA GLY A 55 8.63 -2.78 -13.62
C GLY A 55 9.06 -2.05 -12.34
N ALA A 56 10.27 -1.49 -12.34
CA ALA A 56 10.84 -0.84 -11.17
C ALA A 56 10.09 0.44 -10.76
N THR A 57 9.54 1.21 -11.72
CA THR A 57 8.76 2.41 -11.41
C THR A 57 7.47 2.05 -10.70
N ALA A 58 6.75 1.05 -11.20
CA ALA A 58 5.53 0.56 -10.53
C ALA A 58 5.82 0.04 -9.12
N TRP A 59 6.87 -0.75 -8.93
CA TRP A 59 7.27 -1.22 -7.61
C TRP A 59 7.59 -0.08 -6.64
N ARG A 60 8.30 0.95 -7.10
CA ARG A 60 8.60 2.12 -6.27
C ARG A 60 7.35 2.91 -5.90
N LEU A 61 6.39 3.07 -6.81
CA LEU A 61 5.09 3.69 -6.54
C LEU A 61 4.28 2.89 -5.52
N GLU A 62 4.26 1.55 -5.63
CA GLU A 62 3.62 0.67 -4.64
C GLU A 62 4.22 0.84 -3.25
N ASN A 63 5.56 0.97 -3.14
CA ASN A 63 6.21 1.19 -1.85
C ASN A 63 5.87 2.56 -1.26
N VAL A 64 5.85 3.62 -2.07
CA VAL A 64 5.44 4.96 -1.60
C VAL A 64 4.00 4.94 -1.10
N ALA A 65 3.09 4.28 -1.82
CA ALA A 65 1.71 4.16 -1.40
C ALA A 65 1.57 3.33 -0.11
N LEU A 66 2.30 2.20 0.00
CA LEU A 66 2.32 1.37 1.21
C LEU A 66 2.80 2.16 2.43
N GLU A 67 3.90 2.88 2.30
CA GLU A 67 4.44 3.71 3.38
C GLU A 67 3.47 4.84 3.77
N ALA A 68 2.87 5.52 2.80
CA ALA A 68 1.91 6.58 3.05
C ALA A 68 0.65 6.08 3.78
N GLU A 69 0.14 4.92 3.38
CA GLU A 69 -1.00 4.26 4.03
C GLU A 69 -0.65 3.83 5.46
N ALA A 70 0.53 3.23 5.67
CA ALA A 70 0.99 2.81 6.98
C ALA A 70 1.15 3.99 7.94
N ARG A 71 1.80 5.08 7.50
CA ARG A 71 2.00 6.31 8.29
C ARG A 71 0.70 7.09 8.54
N SER A 72 -0.38 6.76 7.84
CA SER A 72 -1.72 7.33 8.05
C SER A 72 -2.62 6.44 8.90
N ALA A 73 -2.11 5.37 9.50
CA ALA A 73 -2.88 4.35 10.23
C ALA A 73 -4.03 3.74 9.39
N LYS A 74 -3.86 3.66 8.08
CA LYS A 74 -4.84 3.03 7.17
C LYS A 74 -4.56 1.54 7.04
N THR A 75 -4.62 0.82 8.14
CA THR A 75 -4.25 -0.59 8.21
C THR A 75 -5.00 -1.47 7.20
N ALA A 76 -6.29 -1.22 6.98
CA ALA A 76 -7.07 -1.96 5.99
C ALA A 76 -6.48 -1.81 4.56
N ASP A 77 -6.05 -0.60 4.18
CA ASP A 77 -5.44 -0.33 2.88
C ASP A 77 -4.05 -0.99 2.79
N VAL A 78 -3.26 -0.92 3.86
CA VAL A 78 -1.96 -1.61 3.98
C VAL A 78 -2.11 -3.11 3.75
N VAL A 79 -3.04 -3.76 4.47
CA VAL A 79 -3.31 -5.20 4.35
C VAL A 79 -3.77 -5.56 2.94
N ALA A 80 -4.73 -4.82 2.39
CA ALA A 80 -5.23 -5.04 1.03
C ALA A 80 -4.11 -4.89 -0.02
N ARG A 81 -3.25 -3.89 0.13
CA ARG A 81 -2.10 -3.69 -0.75
C ARG A 81 -1.11 -4.83 -0.66
N LEU A 82 -0.70 -5.24 0.53
CA LEU A 82 0.23 -6.35 0.73
C LEU A 82 -0.33 -7.67 0.16
N GLN A 83 -1.62 -7.95 0.35
CA GLN A 83 -2.29 -9.13 -0.22
C GLN A 83 -2.32 -9.08 -1.76
N ARG A 84 -2.64 -7.93 -2.34
CA ARG A 84 -2.62 -7.73 -3.79
C ARG A 84 -1.21 -7.90 -4.37
N LEU A 85 -0.20 -7.32 -3.73
CA LEU A 85 1.20 -7.49 -4.14
C LEU A 85 1.65 -8.95 -4.02
N ALA A 86 1.16 -9.67 -3.00
CA ALA A 86 1.47 -11.07 -2.76
C ALA A 86 0.96 -12.02 -3.84
N SER A 87 -0.11 -11.64 -4.54
CA SER A 87 -0.71 -12.41 -5.64
C SER A 87 -0.36 -11.86 -7.03
N GLY A 88 0.37 -10.74 -7.09
CA GLY A 88 0.71 -10.04 -8.32
C GLY A 88 2.17 -10.25 -8.79
N PRO A 89 2.59 -9.47 -9.81
CA PRO A 89 3.93 -9.58 -10.39
C PRO A 89 5.06 -9.21 -9.42
N PHE A 90 4.75 -8.55 -8.32
CA PHE A 90 5.71 -8.14 -7.29
C PHE A 90 5.82 -9.12 -6.11
N ALA A 91 5.20 -10.30 -6.20
CA ALA A 91 5.18 -11.30 -5.13
C ALA A 91 6.58 -11.71 -4.65
N ALA A 92 7.55 -11.78 -5.57
CA ALA A 92 8.95 -12.12 -5.27
C ALA A 92 9.74 -10.95 -4.62
N GLN A 93 9.21 -9.75 -4.64
CA GLN A 93 9.86 -8.57 -4.04
C GLN A 93 9.40 -8.32 -2.60
N LEU A 94 8.36 -9.01 -2.15
CA LEU A 94 7.93 -8.98 -0.75
C LEU A 94 8.91 -9.77 0.12
N THR A 95 9.29 -9.20 1.25
CA THR A 95 10.22 -9.79 2.21
C THR A 95 9.70 -9.59 3.64
N GLY A 96 10.15 -10.41 4.59
CA GLY A 96 9.81 -10.25 6.01
C GLY A 96 10.11 -8.85 6.55
N PRO A 97 11.31 -8.28 6.31
CA PRO A 97 11.62 -6.91 6.70
C PRO A 97 10.63 -5.85 6.21
N LEU A 98 10.03 -6.02 5.02
CA LEU A 98 9.01 -5.09 4.52
C LEU A 98 7.74 -5.10 5.40
N TYR A 99 7.30 -6.28 5.85
CA TYR A 99 6.16 -6.41 6.77
C TYR A 99 6.48 -5.83 8.14
N VAL A 100 7.68 -6.06 8.65
CA VAL A 100 8.15 -5.48 9.93
C VAL A 100 8.18 -3.96 9.84
N GLN A 101 8.72 -3.39 8.75
CA GLN A 101 8.74 -1.95 8.52
C GLN A 101 7.31 -1.37 8.44
N ALA A 102 6.43 -1.95 7.63
CA ALA A 102 5.05 -1.49 7.50
C ALA A 102 4.30 -1.55 8.84
N SER A 103 4.47 -2.63 9.61
CA SER A 103 3.93 -2.77 10.97
C SER A 103 4.45 -1.66 11.90
N GLY A 104 5.75 -1.39 11.89
CA GLY A 104 6.35 -0.32 12.69
C GLY A 104 5.75 1.05 12.37
N GLN A 105 5.56 1.36 11.10
CA GLN A 105 4.94 2.62 10.65
C GLN A 105 3.47 2.73 11.06
N VAL A 106 2.70 1.65 10.99
CA VAL A 106 1.30 1.59 11.46
C VAL A 106 1.26 1.81 12.98
N LYS A 107 2.19 1.19 13.73
CA LYS A 107 2.34 1.39 15.18
C LYS A 107 2.67 2.84 15.53
N GLU A 108 3.64 3.45 14.85
CA GLU A 108 4.03 4.85 15.02
C GLU A 108 2.88 5.81 14.71
N ALA A 109 1.99 5.45 13.79
CA ALA A 109 0.79 6.20 13.46
C ALA A 109 -0.36 6.00 14.48
N GLY A 110 -0.17 5.13 15.50
CA GLY A 110 -1.08 4.95 16.64
C GLY A 110 -2.05 3.76 16.51
N ASP A 111 -2.01 2.98 15.43
CA ASP A 111 -2.84 1.77 15.30
C ASP A 111 -2.06 0.54 15.78
N LEU A 112 -2.09 0.29 17.08
CA LEU A 112 -1.34 -0.79 17.73
C LEU A 112 -1.85 -2.17 17.33
N ALA A 113 -3.16 -2.37 17.31
CA ALA A 113 -3.78 -3.63 16.87
C ALA A 113 -3.55 -3.89 15.36
N GLY A 114 -3.60 -2.83 14.56
CA GLY A 114 -3.29 -2.88 13.14
C GLY A 114 -1.84 -3.29 12.86
N ALA A 115 -0.90 -2.80 13.64
CA ALA A 115 0.51 -3.19 13.54
C ALA A 115 0.69 -4.71 13.72
N ILE A 116 0.05 -5.30 14.73
CA ILE A 116 0.05 -6.75 14.95
C ILE A 116 -0.62 -7.50 13.79
N THR A 117 -1.68 -6.92 13.21
CA THR A 117 -2.35 -7.51 12.04
C THR A 117 -1.41 -7.61 10.82
N VAL A 118 -0.58 -6.58 10.59
CA VAL A 118 0.42 -6.57 9.52
C VAL A 118 1.52 -7.60 9.78
N LEU A 119 1.99 -7.74 11.03
CA LEU A 119 2.96 -8.79 11.41
C LEU A 119 2.41 -10.19 11.21
N ASP A 120 1.16 -10.44 11.61
CA ASP A 120 0.49 -11.73 11.40
C ASP A 120 0.38 -12.10 9.92
N LEU A 121 0.05 -11.11 9.07
CA LEU A 121 0.04 -11.32 7.62
C LEU A 121 1.43 -11.70 7.10
N GLY A 122 2.47 -11.06 7.60
CA GLY A 122 3.86 -11.40 7.29
C GLY A 122 4.25 -12.80 7.76
N ALA A 123 3.90 -13.17 9.00
CA ALA A 123 4.19 -14.48 9.59
C ALA A 123 3.53 -15.63 8.81
N LYS A 124 2.29 -15.43 8.34
CA LYS A 124 1.59 -16.40 7.49
C LYS A 124 2.29 -16.61 6.15
N ARG A 125 2.89 -15.57 5.60
CA ARG A 125 3.59 -15.63 4.32
C ARG A 125 5.03 -16.15 4.46
N PHE A 126 5.71 -15.76 5.51
CA PHE A 126 7.11 -16.07 5.80
C PHE A 126 7.24 -16.70 7.19
N PRO A 127 6.75 -17.94 7.38
CA PRO A 127 6.63 -18.54 8.72
C PRO A 127 7.98 -18.81 9.39
N GLN A 128 9.08 -18.75 8.64
CA GLN A 128 10.44 -18.97 9.17
C GLN A 128 11.28 -17.69 9.19
N ASP A 129 10.67 -16.52 8.95
CA ASP A 129 11.38 -15.25 8.95
C ASP A 129 11.69 -14.80 10.37
N GLY A 130 13.01 -14.66 10.67
CA GLY A 130 13.49 -14.32 12.01
C GLY A 130 13.14 -12.90 12.45
N ASP A 131 13.06 -11.95 11.51
CA ASP A 131 12.75 -10.55 11.83
C ASP A 131 11.29 -10.41 12.26
N ILE A 132 10.38 -11.11 11.58
CA ILE A 132 8.95 -11.15 11.93
C ILE A 132 8.77 -11.83 13.27
N ALA A 133 9.40 -13.01 13.47
CA ALA A 133 9.33 -13.74 14.73
C ALA A 133 9.82 -12.88 15.91
N GLN A 134 10.94 -12.19 15.73
CA GLN A 134 11.49 -11.29 16.74
C GLN A 134 10.56 -10.09 17.00
N ALA A 135 9.92 -9.54 15.97
CA ALA A 135 8.98 -8.42 16.12
C ALA A 135 7.75 -8.86 16.94
N ILE A 136 7.20 -10.04 16.69
CA ILE A 136 6.09 -10.62 17.45
C ILE A 136 6.53 -10.86 18.91
N GLU A 137 7.70 -11.45 19.13
CA GLU A 137 8.21 -11.69 20.50
C GLU A 137 8.43 -10.39 21.29
N ARG A 138 8.92 -9.33 20.64
CA ARG A 138 9.01 -8.01 21.30
C ARG A 138 7.63 -7.48 21.69
N SER A 139 6.63 -7.64 20.84
CA SER A 139 5.26 -7.20 21.16
C SER A 139 4.64 -8.04 22.28
N LYS A 140 5.00 -9.32 22.43
CA LYS A 140 4.58 -10.14 23.59
C LYS A 140 5.21 -9.65 24.90
N GLN A 141 6.47 -9.25 24.88
CA GLN A 141 7.24 -8.89 26.08
C GLN A 141 6.98 -7.46 26.55
N SER A 142 6.76 -6.54 25.63
CA SER A 142 6.70 -5.10 25.92
C SER A 142 5.57 -4.37 25.17
N GLY A 143 4.62 -5.11 24.63
CA GLY A 143 3.46 -4.55 23.94
C GLY A 143 2.46 -3.92 24.91
N SER A 144 1.63 -3.02 24.40
CA SER A 144 0.48 -2.47 25.11
C SER A 144 -0.61 -3.54 25.29
N ASP A 145 -1.58 -3.27 26.17
CA ASP A 145 -2.74 -4.14 26.36
C ASP A 145 -3.48 -4.43 25.04
N GLU A 146 -3.58 -3.42 24.18
CA GLU A 146 -4.20 -3.54 22.85
C GLU A 146 -3.42 -4.49 21.91
N GLU A 147 -2.10 -4.39 21.89
CA GLU A 147 -1.24 -5.31 21.12
C GLU A 147 -1.35 -6.74 21.68
N LEU A 148 -1.34 -6.90 22.99
CA LEU A 148 -1.47 -8.20 23.64
C LEU A 148 -2.84 -8.84 23.42
N GLU A 149 -3.92 -8.07 23.47
CA GLU A 149 -5.26 -8.55 23.14
C GLU A 149 -5.33 -8.99 21.67
N ARG A 150 -4.74 -8.22 20.77
CA ARG A 150 -4.67 -8.62 19.36
C ARG A 150 -3.85 -9.88 19.16
N LEU A 151 -2.70 -10.03 19.82
CA LEU A 151 -1.90 -11.24 19.79
C LEU A 151 -2.67 -12.47 20.32
N ARG A 152 -3.46 -12.31 21.40
CA ARG A 152 -4.33 -13.38 21.91
C ARG A 152 -5.39 -13.77 20.87
N SER A 153 -6.04 -12.81 20.27
CA SER A 153 -7.08 -13.07 19.26
C SER A 153 -6.55 -13.84 18.03
N LEU A 154 -5.25 -13.75 17.78
CA LEU A 154 -4.55 -14.44 16.70
C LEU A 154 -3.87 -15.74 17.13
N GLY A 155 -3.93 -16.11 18.43
CA GLY A 155 -3.37 -17.34 18.97
C GLY A 155 -1.86 -17.30 19.26
N TYR A 156 -1.26 -16.14 19.36
CA TYR A 156 0.17 -15.99 19.69
C TYR A 156 0.45 -15.98 21.21
N VAL A 157 -0.56 -15.72 22.02
CA VAL A 157 -0.51 -15.65 23.49
C VAL A 157 -1.73 -16.37 24.05
N GLU A 158 -1.55 -17.11 25.15
CA GLU A 158 -2.64 -17.77 25.91
C GLU A 158 -3.47 -16.77 26.72
#